data_783ba59457d465350ac1960b25b24733
#
_entry.id   783ba59457d465350ac1960b25b24733
#
_cell.length_a   1.000
_cell.length_b   1.000
_cell.length_c   1.000
_cell.angle_alpha   90.00
_cell.angle_beta   90.00
_cell.angle_gamma   90.00
#
_symmetry.space_group_name_H-M   'P 1'
#
loop_
_entity.id
_entity.type
_entity.pdbx_description
1 polymer ?
#
loop_
_entity_poly.entity_id
_entity_poly.type
_entity_poly.pdbx_seq_one_letter_code
_entity_poly.pdbx_strand_id
1 'polypeptide(L)'
;MKFSCRAATLALAGVACVASSALAHHAVQAVFDVNKPITVSGSITKVEWINPHSYISLDAKGEKGQVQHWTFELAGPGALRSAGLSREDRGGLKPGDQVKVEGIAAKDGTTTGFLNKLYFPDGRVFVLANKDPYAR
;
A
#
# COMPACT_ATOMS: atom_id res chain seq x y z
N MET A 1 43.18 -22.22 -30.82
CA MET A 1 42.39 -22.27 -29.58
C MET A 1 41.33 -21.15 -29.61
N LYS A 2 40.07 -21.54 -29.79
CA LYS A 2 38.97 -20.57 -29.79
C LYS A 2 38.25 -20.74 -28.43
N PHE A 3 38.50 -19.87 -27.47
CA PHE A 3 37.73 -19.83 -26.21
C PHE A 3 36.44 -19.05 -26.41
N SER A 4 35.35 -19.74 -26.16
CA SER A 4 33.99 -19.29 -26.37
C SER A 4 33.58 -18.26 -25.27
N CYS A 5 33.31 -17.01 -25.67
CA CYS A 5 32.82 -15.93 -24.82
C CYS A 5 31.32 -16.02 -24.44
N ARG A 6 30.76 -17.25 -24.35
CA ARG A 6 29.31 -17.43 -24.12
C ARG A 6 28.88 -17.63 -22.66
N ALA A 7 29.82 -17.78 -21.72
CA ALA A 7 29.50 -18.06 -20.32
C ALA A 7 29.41 -16.82 -19.42
N ALA A 8 29.90 -15.66 -19.85
CA ALA A 8 29.90 -14.44 -19.02
C ALA A 8 28.59 -13.64 -19.04
N THR A 9 27.75 -13.82 -20.05
CA THR A 9 26.53 -12.98 -20.24
C THR A 9 25.34 -13.45 -19.39
N LEU A 10 25.30 -14.71 -18.96
CA LEU A 10 24.19 -15.25 -18.15
C LEU A 10 24.30 -14.95 -16.66
N ALA A 11 25.50 -14.67 -16.15
CA ALA A 11 25.71 -14.37 -14.74
C ALA A 11 25.29 -12.93 -14.36
N LEU A 12 25.32 -12.00 -15.32
CA LEU A 12 24.98 -10.58 -15.08
C LEU A 12 23.47 -10.31 -15.04
N ALA A 13 22.68 -11.13 -15.75
CA ALA A 13 21.21 -10.97 -15.78
C ALA A 13 20.53 -11.44 -14.46
N GLY A 14 21.17 -12.37 -13.72
CA GLY A 14 20.61 -12.88 -12.47
C GLY A 14 20.73 -11.93 -11.27
N VAL A 15 21.72 -11.03 -11.28
CA VAL A 15 21.95 -10.09 -10.18
C VAL A 15 21.03 -8.86 -10.24
N ALA A 16 20.57 -8.48 -11.43
CA ALA A 16 19.69 -7.33 -11.60
C ALA A 16 18.25 -7.54 -11.05
N CYS A 17 17.76 -8.80 -10.97
CA CYS A 17 16.40 -9.08 -10.49
C CYS A 17 16.26 -9.08 -8.97
N VAL A 18 17.36 -9.20 -8.20
CA VAL A 18 17.31 -9.25 -6.72
C VAL A 18 17.34 -7.85 -6.11
N ALA A 19 17.85 -6.85 -6.85
CA ALA A 19 17.98 -5.47 -6.35
C ALA A 19 16.65 -4.70 -6.35
N SER A 20 15.66 -5.06 -7.15
CA SER A 20 14.42 -4.31 -7.28
C SER A 20 13.46 -4.44 -6.09
N SER A 21 13.46 -5.58 -5.39
CA SER A 21 12.61 -5.78 -4.20
C SER A 21 13.14 -5.03 -2.96
N ALA A 22 14.46 -4.91 -2.81
CA ALA A 22 15.08 -4.20 -1.68
C ALA A 22 14.82 -2.67 -1.75
N LEU A 23 14.80 -2.09 -2.95
CA LEU A 23 14.53 -0.65 -3.14
C LEU A 23 13.09 -0.26 -2.81
N ALA A 24 12.11 -1.13 -3.08
CA ALA A 24 10.71 -0.86 -2.76
C ALA A 24 10.44 -0.85 -1.25
N HIS A 25 11.09 -1.73 -0.48
CA HIS A 25 10.96 -1.74 0.99
C HIS A 25 11.59 -0.52 1.66
N HIS A 26 12.71 -0.03 1.13
CA HIS A 26 13.34 1.21 1.61
C HIS A 26 12.49 2.46 1.34
N ALA A 27 11.69 2.47 0.27
CA ALA A 27 10.84 3.62 -0.07
C ALA A 27 9.71 3.85 0.94
N VAL A 28 9.03 2.79 1.41
CA VAL A 28 7.97 2.90 2.43
C VAL A 28 8.54 3.44 3.74
N GLN A 29 9.66 2.86 4.23
CA GLN A 29 10.32 3.32 5.46
C GLN A 29 10.93 4.72 5.35
N ALA A 30 11.21 5.22 4.16
CA ALA A 30 11.69 6.59 3.98
C ALA A 30 10.58 7.62 4.27
N VAL A 31 9.33 7.31 3.93
CA VAL A 31 8.18 8.21 4.02
C VAL A 31 7.34 7.96 5.29
N PHE A 32 7.13 6.68 5.65
CA PHE A 32 6.24 6.28 6.74
C PHE A 32 7.01 5.78 7.96
N ASP A 33 6.43 6.01 9.16
CA ASP A 33 7.01 5.60 10.44
C ASP A 33 6.39 4.27 10.88
N VAL A 34 7.15 3.20 10.80
CA VAL A 34 6.74 1.85 11.19
C VAL A 34 6.40 1.71 12.68
N ASN A 35 6.93 2.61 13.51
CA ASN A 35 6.67 2.63 14.95
C ASN A 35 5.47 3.50 15.32
N LYS A 36 4.78 4.08 14.33
CA LYS A 36 3.60 4.93 14.55
C LYS A 36 2.36 4.33 13.87
N PRO A 37 1.78 3.26 14.45
CA PRO A 37 0.54 2.70 13.95
C PRO A 37 -0.60 3.70 14.10
N ILE A 38 -1.50 3.72 13.13
CA ILE A 38 -2.70 4.55 13.12
C ILE A 38 -3.93 3.72 12.76
N THR A 39 -5.07 4.12 13.31
CA THR A 39 -6.38 3.59 12.95
C THR A 39 -7.30 4.76 12.63
N VAL A 40 -7.88 4.75 11.44
CA VAL A 40 -8.77 5.81 10.96
C VAL A 40 -10.07 5.18 10.47
N SER A 41 -11.20 5.68 10.97
CA SER A 41 -12.54 5.31 10.49
C SER A 41 -13.17 6.50 9.79
N GLY A 42 -13.72 6.28 8.61
CA GLY A 42 -14.31 7.36 7.83
C GLY A 42 -15.00 6.88 6.57
N SER A 43 -15.50 7.84 5.82
CA SER A 43 -16.13 7.62 4.52
C SER A 43 -15.13 7.78 3.39
N ILE A 44 -15.09 6.84 2.46
CA ILE A 44 -14.27 6.97 1.26
C ILE A 44 -14.78 8.13 0.42
N THR A 45 -13.90 9.05 0.06
CA THR A 45 -14.19 10.16 -0.85
C THR A 45 -13.64 9.91 -2.25
N LYS A 46 -12.51 9.21 -2.35
CA LYS A 46 -11.85 8.93 -3.64
C LYS A 46 -11.05 7.64 -3.56
N VAL A 47 -10.99 6.91 -4.67
CA VAL A 47 -10.07 5.78 -4.88
C VAL A 47 -9.33 5.98 -6.19
N GLU A 48 -8.00 5.98 -6.14
CA GLU A 48 -7.14 6.16 -7.30
C GLU A 48 -6.33 4.89 -7.56
N TRP A 49 -6.62 4.24 -8.68
CA TRP A 49 -5.95 3.01 -9.11
C TRP A 49 -4.80 3.37 -10.07
N ILE A 50 -3.65 3.71 -9.51
CA ILE A 50 -2.49 4.23 -10.25
C ILE A 50 -1.28 3.32 -10.02
N ASN A 51 -0.41 3.19 -11.02
CA ASN A 51 0.90 2.57 -10.87
C ASN A 51 1.96 3.64 -10.55
N PRO A 52 2.93 3.36 -9.70
CA PRO A 52 3.16 2.11 -8.97
C PRO A 52 2.35 1.97 -7.68
N HIS A 53 1.69 3.03 -7.21
CA HIS A 53 0.93 3.04 -5.95
C HIS A 53 -0.47 3.58 -6.15
N SER A 54 -1.46 2.90 -5.58
CA SER A 54 -2.85 3.35 -5.51
C SER A 54 -3.08 4.16 -4.23
N TYR A 55 -4.18 4.94 -4.19
CA TYR A 55 -4.52 5.79 -3.05
C TYR A 55 -6.00 5.69 -2.71
N ILE A 56 -6.31 5.75 -1.41
CA ILE A 56 -7.67 5.89 -0.89
C ILE A 56 -7.72 7.16 -0.06
N SER A 57 -8.65 8.06 -0.38
CA SER A 57 -8.95 9.25 0.42
C SER A 57 -10.18 9.02 1.27
N LEU A 58 -10.12 9.44 2.54
CA LEU A 58 -11.18 9.30 3.52
C LEU A 58 -11.48 10.65 4.17
N ASP A 59 -12.76 10.87 4.47
CA ASP A 59 -13.20 11.88 5.42
C ASP A 59 -13.50 11.21 6.76
N ALA A 60 -12.72 11.54 7.77
CA ALA A 60 -12.85 11.04 9.14
C ALA A 60 -13.24 12.15 10.11
N LYS A 61 -13.91 11.81 11.21
CA LYS A 61 -14.15 12.75 12.30
C LYS A 61 -12.91 12.81 13.19
N GLY A 62 -12.36 14.01 13.35
CA GLY A 62 -11.33 14.29 14.33
C GLY A 62 -11.88 14.35 15.76
N GLU A 63 -11.00 14.43 16.75
CA GLU A 63 -11.32 14.41 18.18
C GLU A 63 -12.29 15.55 18.61
N LYS A 64 -12.23 16.70 17.92
CA LYS A 64 -13.10 17.85 18.18
C LYS A 64 -14.32 17.92 17.24
N GLY A 65 -14.63 16.82 16.53
CA GLY A 65 -15.75 16.73 15.61
C GLY A 65 -15.52 17.36 14.23
N GLN A 66 -14.35 17.99 13.98
CA GLN A 66 -13.98 18.51 12.66
C GLN A 66 -13.74 17.36 11.67
N VAL A 67 -13.94 17.63 10.39
CA VAL A 67 -13.58 16.68 9.34
C VAL A 67 -12.06 16.72 9.13
N GLN A 68 -11.45 15.55 9.13
CA GLN A 68 -10.05 15.34 8.76
C GLN A 68 -10.00 14.57 7.45
N HIS A 69 -9.28 15.11 6.48
CA HIS A 69 -9.05 14.46 5.19
C HIS A 69 -7.79 13.59 5.28
N TRP A 70 -7.96 12.30 5.20
CA TRP A 70 -6.88 11.32 5.20
C TRP A 70 -6.62 10.78 3.81
N THR A 71 -5.36 10.52 3.49
CA THR A 71 -4.95 9.79 2.29
C THR A 71 -4.09 8.61 2.67
N PHE A 72 -4.46 7.42 2.22
CA PHE A 72 -3.69 6.20 2.42
C PHE A 72 -3.09 5.74 1.10
N GLU A 73 -1.77 5.51 1.12
CA GLU A 73 -1.04 4.87 0.04
C GLU A 73 -1.17 3.36 0.15
N LEU A 74 -1.32 2.69 -1.00
CA LEU A 74 -1.41 1.24 -1.16
C LEU A 74 -0.44 0.79 -2.25
N ALA A 75 -0.34 -0.53 -2.45
CA ALA A 75 0.34 -1.10 -3.59
C ALA A 75 -0.32 -0.74 -4.93
N GLY A 76 0.34 -1.02 -6.03
CA GLY A 76 -0.21 -0.83 -7.37
C GLY A 76 -1.41 -1.73 -7.67
N PRO A 77 -2.24 -1.37 -8.67
CA PRO A 77 -3.51 -2.04 -8.96
C PRO A 77 -3.39 -3.55 -9.22
N GLY A 78 -2.29 -3.98 -9.82
CA GLY A 78 -2.02 -5.40 -10.09
C GLY A 78 -1.85 -6.21 -8.80
N ALA A 79 -1.02 -5.71 -7.88
CA ALA A 79 -0.77 -6.34 -6.59
C ALA A 79 -2.04 -6.35 -5.72
N LEU A 80 -2.80 -5.24 -5.69
CA LEU A 80 -4.06 -5.15 -4.95
C LEU A 80 -5.08 -6.17 -5.45
N ARG A 81 -5.25 -6.32 -6.76
CA ARG A 81 -6.13 -7.31 -7.36
C ARG A 81 -5.72 -8.74 -7.00
N SER A 82 -4.44 -9.05 -7.05
CA SER A 82 -3.91 -10.37 -6.66
C SER A 82 -4.12 -10.66 -5.17
N ALA A 83 -4.15 -9.63 -4.34
CA ALA A 83 -4.44 -9.71 -2.90
C ALA A 83 -5.95 -9.69 -2.58
N GLY A 84 -6.83 -9.57 -3.58
CA GLY A 84 -8.28 -9.63 -3.42
C GLY A 84 -9.00 -8.28 -3.28
N LEU A 85 -8.31 -7.15 -3.46
CA LEU A 85 -8.94 -5.83 -3.47
C LEU A 85 -9.34 -5.43 -4.90
N SER A 86 -10.63 -5.20 -5.10
CA SER A 86 -11.22 -4.90 -6.40
C SER A 86 -11.70 -3.47 -6.51
N ARG A 87 -11.95 -3.04 -7.76
CA ARG A 87 -12.64 -1.81 -8.08
C ARG A 87 -14.15 -1.94 -7.84
N GLU A 88 -14.86 -0.81 -7.84
CA GLU A 88 -16.30 -0.72 -7.63
C GLU A 88 -17.11 -1.63 -8.56
N ASP A 89 -16.76 -1.69 -9.85
CA ASP A 89 -17.41 -2.53 -10.87
C ASP A 89 -17.34 -4.05 -10.59
N ARG A 90 -16.54 -4.44 -9.60
CA ARG A 90 -16.35 -5.84 -9.17
C ARG A 90 -16.67 -6.06 -7.69
N GLY A 91 -17.53 -5.20 -7.13
CA GLY A 91 -17.93 -5.27 -5.72
C GLY A 91 -16.86 -4.85 -4.72
N GLY A 92 -15.87 -4.07 -5.19
CA GLY A 92 -14.79 -3.53 -4.36
C GLY A 92 -15.09 -2.14 -3.80
N LEU A 93 -14.01 -1.39 -3.56
CA LEU A 93 -14.07 -0.06 -2.96
C LEU A 93 -14.76 0.97 -3.84
N LYS A 94 -15.61 1.78 -3.23
CA LYS A 94 -16.28 2.91 -3.88
C LYS A 94 -16.40 4.11 -2.94
N PRO A 95 -16.50 5.34 -3.49
CA PRO A 95 -16.86 6.50 -2.71
C PRO A 95 -18.17 6.30 -1.95
N GLY A 96 -18.22 6.79 -0.71
CA GLY A 96 -19.36 6.63 0.21
C GLY A 96 -19.27 5.43 1.14
N ASP A 97 -18.41 4.45 0.87
CA ASP A 97 -18.21 3.31 1.77
C ASP A 97 -17.66 3.78 3.12
N GLN A 98 -18.29 3.30 4.20
CA GLN A 98 -17.79 3.52 5.56
C GLN A 98 -16.77 2.43 5.87
N VAL A 99 -15.52 2.83 6.09
CA VAL A 99 -14.42 1.88 6.30
C VAL A 99 -13.64 2.22 7.55
N LYS A 100 -12.91 1.22 8.06
CA LYS A 100 -11.85 1.41 9.03
C LYS A 100 -10.53 0.98 8.38
N VAL A 101 -9.53 1.84 8.48
CA VAL A 101 -8.18 1.60 7.96
C VAL A 101 -7.22 1.49 9.13
N GLU A 102 -6.41 0.44 9.14
CA GLU A 102 -5.22 0.32 9.97
C GLU A 102 -3.97 0.47 9.10
N GLY A 103 -3.02 1.26 9.55
CA GLY A 103 -1.82 1.55 8.80
C GLY A 103 -0.72 2.17 9.65
N ILE A 104 0.24 2.79 9.01
CA ILE A 104 1.34 3.54 9.63
C ILE A 104 1.33 4.99 9.14
N ALA A 105 1.64 5.92 10.04
CA ALA A 105 1.59 7.36 9.75
C ALA A 105 2.79 7.82 8.92
N ALA A 106 2.58 8.87 8.12
CA ALA A 106 3.69 9.58 7.50
C ALA A 106 4.58 10.26 8.56
N LYS A 107 5.89 10.30 8.31
CA LYS A 107 6.88 10.90 9.21
C LYS A 107 6.77 12.42 9.32
N ASP A 108 6.24 13.05 8.27
CA ASP A 108 6.08 14.50 8.20
C ASP A 108 4.93 15.06 9.05
N GLY A 109 4.15 14.19 9.70
CA GLY A 109 3.03 14.56 10.56
C GLY A 109 1.75 14.97 9.83
N THR A 110 1.70 14.81 8.50
CA THR A 110 0.47 15.00 7.72
C THR A 110 -0.56 13.91 7.97
N THR A 111 -1.81 14.13 7.52
CA THR A 111 -2.88 13.12 7.53
C THR A 111 -2.73 12.15 6.37
N THR A 112 -1.53 11.57 6.24
CA THR A 112 -1.18 10.57 5.24
C THR A 112 -0.70 9.31 5.95
N GLY A 113 -1.08 8.15 5.43
CA GLY A 113 -0.65 6.86 5.96
C GLY A 113 -0.36 5.84 4.86
N PHE A 114 0.32 4.76 5.23
CA PHE A 114 0.44 3.56 4.41
C PHE A 114 -0.52 2.51 4.94
N LEU A 115 -1.40 1.98 4.07
CA LEU A 115 -2.45 1.06 4.47
C LEU A 115 -1.89 -0.35 4.70
N ASN A 116 -2.21 -0.94 5.85
CA ASN A 116 -1.94 -2.35 6.15
C ASN A 116 -3.20 -3.20 6.08
N LYS A 117 -4.31 -2.72 6.65
CA LYS A 117 -5.60 -3.42 6.66
C LYS A 117 -6.74 -2.45 6.36
N LEU A 118 -7.75 -2.98 5.69
CA LEU A 118 -8.99 -2.27 5.42
C LEU A 118 -10.18 -3.14 5.84
N TYR A 119 -11.05 -2.58 6.64
CA TYR A 119 -12.29 -3.22 7.10
C TYR A 119 -13.47 -2.61 6.37
N PHE A 120 -14.20 -3.44 5.64
CA PHE A 120 -15.40 -3.06 4.90
C PHE A 120 -16.63 -3.01 5.80
N PRO A 121 -17.69 -2.27 5.41
CA PRO A 121 -18.92 -2.19 6.20
C PRO A 121 -19.69 -3.53 6.28
N ASP A 122 -19.45 -4.45 5.35
CA ASP A 122 -20.04 -5.79 5.33
C ASP A 122 -19.28 -6.83 6.16
N GLY A 123 -18.22 -6.43 6.87
CA GLY A 123 -17.41 -7.28 7.72
C GLY A 123 -16.22 -7.95 7.03
N ARG A 124 -16.07 -7.79 5.71
CA ARG A 124 -14.86 -8.26 5.00
C ARG A 124 -13.64 -7.48 5.48
N VAL A 125 -12.50 -8.15 5.52
CA VAL A 125 -11.21 -7.54 5.84
C VAL A 125 -10.23 -7.80 4.70
N PHE A 126 -9.64 -6.74 4.20
CA PHE A 126 -8.53 -6.80 3.27
C PHE A 126 -7.22 -6.57 4.02
N VAL A 127 -6.21 -7.41 3.78
CA VAL A 127 -4.87 -7.28 4.37
C VAL A 127 -3.87 -7.11 3.23
N LEU A 128 -3.23 -5.93 3.16
CA LEU A 128 -2.26 -5.63 2.11
C LEU A 128 -0.95 -6.40 2.30
N ALA A 129 -0.50 -6.54 3.55
CA ALA A 129 0.69 -7.29 3.91
C ALA A 129 0.29 -8.61 4.57
N ASN A 130 0.35 -9.72 3.82
CA ASN A 130 0.26 -11.08 4.39
C ASN A 130 1.56 -11.48 5.12
N LYS A 131 2.58 -10.68 5.03
CA LYS A 131 3.84 -10.81 5.79
C LYS A 131 4.16 -9.43 6.29
N ASP A 132 4.37 -9.33 7.58
CA ASP A 132 5.04 -8.18 8.16
C ASP A 132 6.25 -7.86 7.26
N PRO A 133 6.27 -6.72 6.53
CA PRO A 133 7.39 -6.37 5.68
C PRO A 133 8.69 -6.25 6.49
N TYR A 134 8.60 -6.36 7.83
CA TYR A 134 9.67 -6.26 8.80
C TYR A 134 9.91 -7.55 9.58
N ALA A 135 9.09 -8.61 9.39
CA ALA A 135 9.38 -9.93 9.94
C ALA A 135 10.68 -10.48 9.32
N ARG A 136 11.72 -10.56 10.14
CA ARG A 136 12.99 -11.21 9.82
C ARG A 136 12.89 -12.71 9.92
#